data_dab718ac619239f9e70d57d9568c0a3d
#
_entry.id   dab718ac619239f9e70d57d9568c0a3d
#
_cell.length_a   1.000
_cell.length_b   1.000
_cell.length_c   1.000
_cell.angle_alpha   90.00
_cell.angle_beta   90.00
_cell.angle_gamma   90.00
#
_symmetry.space_group_name_H-M   'P 1'
#
loop_
_entity.id
_entity.type
_entity.pdbx_description
1 polymer ?
#
loop_
_entity_poly.entity_id
_entity_poly.type
_entity_poly.pdbx_seq_one_letter_code
_entity_poly.pdbx_strand_id
1 'polypeptide(L)'
;MAITLEEAKKNVQDDLQMGVIDEFQKQNFILEHIPFDDAVSPTGGGATPSYSYTRLKTQPTAEFREINKEYTSAEVTKEHHTVEIKVFGGSYEIDRVIANMGGIVSEVELQQTQKIKAAQALFNDTFINGDTAKDTKAFDGLDKALTGSSTEYNTEGSIDLSTSELVTKNYQYFLDMLDEFLGGLDGTPTFIAGNNKLISKLRACARRASMYQITKDNWGNQVESYGGIPFVDLKTKPGTNDEVVPIKGDDGTTSLYVARLAMDGL
;
A
#
# COMPACT_ATOMS: atom_id res chain seq x y z
N MET A 1 -20.89 -34.79 -27.52
CA MET A 1 -21.10 -33.37 -27.88
C MET A 1 -19.75 -32.68 -27.80
N ALA A 2 -19.35 -32.00 -28.86
CA ALA A 2 -18.11 -31.25 -28.85
C ALA A 2 -18.29 -30.03 -27.95
N ILE A 3 -17.31 -29.74 -27.10
CA ILE A 3 -17.27 -28.56 -26.24
C ILE A 3 -17.37 -27.33 -27.14
N THR A 4 -18.30 -26.44 -26.82
CA THR A 4 -18.49 -25.19 -27.56
C THR A 4 -17.32 -24.23 -27.28
N LEU A 5 -17.01 -23.38 -28.26
CA LEU A 5 -15.93 -22.40 -28.15
C LEU A 5 -16.12 -21.43 -26.97
N GLU A 6 -17.36 -21.17 -26.57
CA GLU A 6 -17.71 -20.38 -25.38
C GLU A 6 -17.38 -21.11 -24.06
N GLU A 7 -17.55 -22.42 -23.99
CA GLU A 7 -17.19 -23.22 -22.84
C GLU A 7 -15.67 -23.31 -22.66
N ALA A 8 -14.95 -23.46 -23.77
CA ALA A 8 -13.49 -23.44 -23.79
C ALA A 8 -12.92 -22.07 -23.40
N LYS A 9 -13.60 -20.97 -23.83
CA LYS A 9 -13.22 -19.62 -23.44
C LYS A 9 -13.40 -19.35 -21.92
N LYS A 10 -14.41 -19.93 -21.30
CA LYS A 10 -14.63 -19.75 -19.84
C LYS A 10 -13.50 -20.41 -19.04
N ASN A 11 -13.08 -21.61 -19.38
CA ASN A 11 -11.98 -22.28 -18.68
C ASN A 11 -10.64 -21.55 -18.87
N VAL A 12 -10.36 -21.09 -20.08
CA VAL A 12 -9.14 -20.31 -20.36
C VAL A 12 -9.15 -18.97 -19.65
N GLN A 13 -10.33 -18.37 -19.47
CA GLN A 13 -10.47 -17.09 -18.82
C GLN A 13 -10.28 -17.19 -17.30
N ASP A 14 -10.76 -18.29 -16.70
CA ASP A 14 -10.59 -18.56 -15.28
C ASP A 14 -9.12 -18.92 -14.96
N ASP A 15 -8.47 -19.73 -15.76
CA ASP A 15 -7.04 -20.07 -15.60
C ASP A 15 -6.14 -18.83 -15.77
N LEU A 16 -6.46 -17.95 -16.71
CA LEU A 16 -5.75 -16.71 -16.92
C LEU A 16 -5.94 -15.76 -15.73
N GLN A 17 -7.15 -15.68 -15.17
CA GLN A 17 -7.45 -14.87 -13.99
C GLN A 17 -6.69 -15.34 -12.76
N MET A 18 -6.63 -16.64 -12.50
CA MET A 18 -5.84 -17.20 -11.39
C MET A 18 -4.34 -16.95 -11.57
N GLY A 19 -3.82 -17.10 -12.80
CA GLY A 19 -2.41 -16.80 -13.10
C GLY A 19 -2.07 -15.33 -12.92
N VAL A 20 -2.96 -14.42 -13.30
CA VAL A 20 -2.80 -12.97 -13.13
C VAL A 20 -2.77 -12.61 -11.64
N ILE A 21 -3.67 -13.15 -10.83
CA ILE A 21 -3.72 -12.86 -9.38
C ILE A 21 -2.46 -13.36 -8.68
N ASP A 22 -2.00 -14.58 -8.98
CA ASP A 22 -0.81 -15.15 -8.37
C ASP A 22 0.45 -14.34 -8.72
N GLU A 23 0.63 -13.96 -9.98
CA GLU A 23 1.77 -13.14 -10.41
C GLU A 23 1.67 -11.70 -9.88
N PHE A 24 0.47 -11.17 -9.72
CA PHE A 24 0.20 -9.88 -9.14
C PHE A 24 0.69 -9.83 -7.67
N GLN A 25 0.40 -10.88 -6.90
CA GLN A 25 0.85 -11.01 -5.51
C GLN A 25 2.37 -11.17 -5.39
N LYS A 26 3.01 -11.90 -6.29
CA LYS A 26 4.44 -12.20 -6.24
C LYS A 26 5.35 -11.01 -6.55
N GLN A 27 4.86 -10.01 -7.27
CA GLN A 27 5.69 -8.91 -7.77
C GLN A 27 5.44 -7.56 -7.11
N ASN A 28 4.45 -7.43 -6.22
CA ASN A 28 4.11 -6.18 -5.57
C ASN A 28 4.05 -6.33 -4.06
N PHE A 29 4.94 -5.62 -3.35
CA PHE A 29 5.03 -5.67 -1.89
C PHE A 29 3.69 -5.39 -1.20
N ILE A 30 2.97 -4.35 -1.64
CA ILE A 30 1.68 -3.99 -1.02
C ILE A 30 0.67 -5.11 -1.20
N LEU A 31 0.51 -5.62 -2.42
CA LEU A 31 -0.45 -6.69 -2.72
C LEU A 31 -0.07 -8.04 -2.06
N GLU A 32 1.21 -8.28 -1.81
CA GLU A 32 1.67 -9.47 -1.08
C GLU A 32 1.33 -9.42 0.42
N HIS A 33 1.21 -8.23 0.99
CA HIS A 33 1.01 -8.04 2.43
C HIS A 33 -0.39 -7.58 2.80
N ILE A 34 -1.20 -7.09 1.84
CA ILE A 34 -2.61 -6.77 2.08
C ILE A 34 -3.39 -8.07 2.32
N PRO A 35 -4.13 -8.19 3.42
CA PRO A 35 -5.04 -9.31 3.60
C PRO A 35 -6.21 -9.21 2.60
N PHE A 36 -6.49 -10.33 1.92
CA PHE A 36 -7.64 -10.46 1.04
C PHE A 36 -8.78 -11.12 1.79
N ASP A 37 -9.98 -10.57 1.65
CA ASP A 37 -11.21 -11.09 2.24
C ASP A 37 -12.25 -11.33 1.15
N ASP A 38 -13.05 -12.37 1.29
CA ASP A 38 -14.14 -12.74 0.40
C ASP A 38 -15.52 -12.23 0.88
N ALA A 39 -15.54 -11.25 1.79
CA ALA A 39 -16.75 -10.69 2.40
C ALA A 39 -17.80 -10.22 1.39
N VAL A 40 -17.42 -9.98 0.14
CA VAL A 40 -18.29 -9.57 -0.98
C VAL A 40 -18.57 -10.71 -1.96
N SER A 41 -18.15 -11.92 -1.65
CA SER A 41 -18.42 -13.08 -2.52
C SER A 41 -19.92 -13.36 -2.66
N PRO A 42 -20.43 -13.53 -3.90
CA PRO A 42 -21.83 -13.91 -4.13
C PRO A 42 -22.22 -15.23 -3.48
N THR A 43 -21.28 -16.12 -3.23
CA THR A 43 -21.47 -17.41 -2.56
C THR A 43 -21.52 -17.31 -1.04
N GLY A 44 -20.95 -16.27 -0.45
CA GLY A 44 -20.91 -16.02 0.99
C GLY A 44 -22.07 -15.18 1.54
N GLY A 45 -23.03 -14.77 0.69
CA GLY A 45 -24.20 -13.98 1.10
C GLY A 45 -23.95 -12.45 1.13
N GLY A 46 -22.76 -11.98 0.80
CA GLY A 46 -22.42 -10.55 0.64
C GLY A 46 -22.74 -10.08 -0.78
N ALA A 47 -23.98 -9.72 -1.05
CA ALA A 47 -24.40 -9.26 -2.39
C ALA A 47 -24.31 -7.72 -2.56
N THR A 48 -23.71 -7.00 -1.64
CA THR A 48 -23.66 -5.53 -1.69
C THR A 48 -22.28 -5.04 -2.12
N PRO A 49 -22.20 -4.03 -3.01
CA PRO A 49 -20.93 -3.42 -3.41
C PRO A 49 -20.34 -2.52 -2.31
N SER A 50 -20.79 -2.65 -1.07
CA SER A 50 -20.34 -1.85 0.06
C SER A 50 -19.84 -2.75 1.18
N TYR A 51 -18.73 -2.36 1.78
CA TYR A 51 -18.16 -2.98 2.96
C TYR A 51 -18.32 -2.05 4.16
N SER A 52 -18.83 -2.57 5.27
CA SER A 52 -19.07 -1.78 6.46
C SER A 52 -18.25 -2.31 7.62
N TYR A 53 -17.61 -1.41 8.34
CA TYR A 53 -16.85 -1.73 9.55
C TYR A 53 -17.13 -0.73 10.67
N THR A 54 -16.87 -1.15 11.90
CA THR A 54 -17.11 -0.34 13.08
C THR A 54 -15.79 -0.02 13.76
N ARG A 55 -15.52 1.26 13.99
CA ARG A 55 -14.36 1.74 14.76
C ARG A 55 -14.78 2.13 16.16
N LEU A 56 -13.91 1.90 17.13
CA LEU A 56 -14.03 2.45 18.47
C LEU A 56 -13.61 3.92 18.44
N LYS A 57 -14.48 4.83 18.91
CA LYS A 57 -14.19 6.26 18.96
C LYS A 57 -13.60 6.68 20.30
N THR A 58 -14.16 6.14 21.38
CA THR A 58 -13.69 6.42 22.73
C THR A 58 -13.53 5.14 23.52
N GLN A 59 -12.49 5.10 24.35
CA GLN A 59 -12.27 4.04 25.30
C GLN A 59 -12.88 4.41 26.65
N PRO A 60 -13.49 3.49 27.40
CA PRO A 60 -14.01 3.79 28.72
C PRO A 60 -12.86 4.08 29.69
N THR A 61 -13.08 5.01 30.60
CA THR A 61 -12.14 5.30 31.67
C THR A 61 -12.28 4.31 32.82
N ALA A 62 -11.16 3.95 33.44
CA ALA A 62 -11.13 3.20 34.69
C ALA A 62 -10.63 4.14 35.82
N GLU A 63 -11.19 3.98 36.99
CA GLU A 63 -10.85 4.83 38.16
C GLU A 63 -10.72 4.00 39.45
N PHE A 64 -9.99 4.55 40.40
CA PHE A 64 -9.97 4.04 41.75
C PHE A 64 -11.09 4.72 42.57
N ARG A 65 -11.82 3.95 43.37
CA ARG A 65 -12.87 4.49 44.22
C ARG A 65 -12.51 4.41 45.71
N GLU A 66 -13.07 5.28 46.48
CA GLU A 66 -13.04 5.19 47.95
C GLU A 66 -14.07 4.15 48.45
N ILE A 67 -13.87 3.68 49.67
CA ILE A 67 -14.81 2.78 50.34
C ILE A 67 -16.15 3.52 50.48
N ASN A 68 -17.26 2.84 50.14
CA ASN A 68 -18.65 3.37 50.17
C ASN A 68 -18.96 4.44 49.10
N LYS A 69 -18.16 4.59 48.03
CA LYS A 69 -18.53 5.36 46.83
C LYS A 69 -18.74 4.42 45.66
N GLU A 70 -19.54 4.82 44.69
CA GLU A 70 -19.74 4.08 43.46
C GLU A 70 -18.77 4.55 42.38
N TYR A 71 -18.50 3.70 41.37
CA TYR A 71 -17.72 4.05 40.19
C TYR A 71 -18.53 4.93 39.24
N THR A 72 -17.86 5.85 38.56
CA THR A 72 -18.47 6.61 37.47
C THR A 72 -18.65 5.73 36.26
N SER A 73 -19.88 5.62 35.76
CA SER A 73 -20.15 4.83 34.58
C SER A 73 -19.51 5.49 33.34
N ALA A 74 -18.70 4.75 32.60
CA ALA A 74 -18.12 5.20 31.35
C ALA A 74 -18.48 4.20 30.25
N GLU A 75 -18.88 4.71 29.07
CA GLU A 75 -19.33 3.93 27.95
C GLU A 75 -18.34 4.03 26.78
N VAL A 76 -18.29 2.97 25.97
CA VAL A 76 -17.56 2.93 24.70
C VAL A 76 -18.44 3.53 23.62
N THR A 77 -17.93 4.53 22.92
CA THR A 77 -18.60 5.02 21.70
C THR A 77 -18.00 4.38 20.45
N LYS A 78 -18.89 4.02 19.52
CA LYS A 78 -18.54 3.37 18.26
C LYS A 78 -18.97 4.25 17.10
N GLU A 79 -18.21 4.18 16.02
CA GLU A 79 -18.54 4.85 14.77
C GLU A 79 -18.60 3.81 13.65
N HIS A 80 -19.66 3.85 12.87
CA HIS A 80 -19.88 2.94 11.76
C HIS A 80 -19.47 3.61 10.46
N HIS A 81 -18.58 2.97 9.73
CA HIS A 81 -18.11 3.44 8.43
C HIS A 81 -18.54 2.46 7.34
N THR A 82 -18.97 3.00 6.23
CA THR A 82 -19.33 2.22 5.04
C THR A 82 -18.50 2.73 3.87
N VAL A 83 -17.80 1.82 3.21
CA VAL A 83 -16.99 2.11 2.02
C VAL A 83 -17.54 1.36 0.82
N GLU A 84 -17.54 2.00 -0.33
CA GLU A 84 -17.91 1.37 -1.59
C GLU A 84 -16.74 0.60 -2.19
N ILE A 85 -17.00 -0.61 -2.63
CA ILE A 85 -16.01 -1.44 -3.31
C ILE A 85 -15.90 -0.99 -4.76
N LYS A 86 -14.67 -0.82 -5.22
CA LYS A 86 -14.37 -0.41 -6.60
C LYS A 86 -13.90 -1.61 -7.40
N VAL A 87 -14.37 -1.70 -8.65
CA VAL A 87 -13.97 -2.76 -9.57
C VAL A 87 -12.62 -2.38 -10.17
N PHE A 88 -11.62 -3.24 -9.94
CA PHE A 88 -10.27 -3.05 -10.44
C PHE A 88 -9.90 -4.17 -11.42
N GLY A 89 -9.34 -3.80 -12.57
CA GLY A 89 -8.93 -4.76 -13.58
C GLY A 89 -8.59 -4.11 -14.92
N GLY A 90 -8.38 -4.93 -15.92
CA GLY A 90 -8.15 -4.49 -17.29
C GLY A 90 -8.34 -5.62 -18.28
N SER A 91 -8.62 -5.28 -19.54
CA SER A 91 -8.76 -6.22 -20.64
C SER A 91 -7.76 -5.90 -21.74
N TYR A 92 -7.43 -6.90 -22.53
CA TYR A 92 -6.76 -6.73 -23.81
C TYR A 92 -7.47 -7.63 -24.84
N GLU A 93 -7.43 -7.20 -26.08
CA GLU A 93 -7.97 -7.95 -27.19
C GLU A 93 -6.83 -8.27 -28.15
N ILE A 94 -6.83 -9.49 -28.68
CA ILE A 94 -5.85 -9.92 -29.67
C ILE A 94 -6.57 -10.69 -30.79
N ASP A 95 -6.21 -10.40 -32.03
CA ASP A 95 -6.73 -11.14 -33.15
C ASP A 95 -6.24 -12.60 -33.10
N ARG A 96 -7.14 -13.53 -33.40
CA ARG A 96 -6.85 -14.98 -33.42
C ARG A 96 -5.70 -15.36 -34.36
N VAL A 97 -5.58 -14.65 -35.47
CA VAL A 97 -4.49 -14.89 -36.44
C VAL A 97 -3.16 -14.48 -35.81
N ILE A 98 -3.12 -13.32 -35.15
CA ILE A 98 -1.93 -12.82 -34.46
C ILE A 98 -1.55 -13.73 -33.28
N ALA A 99 -2.52 -14.18 -32.51
CA ALA A 99 -2.30 -15.09 -31.38
C ALA A 99 -1.68 -16.45 -31.82
N ASN A 100 -2.00 -16.89 -33.03
CA ASN A 100 -1.46 -18.13 -33.60
C ASN A 100 -0.20 -17.91 -34.46
N MET A 101 0.21 -16.67 -34.72
CA MET A 101 1.47 -16.39 -35.40
C MET A 101 2.62 -16.71 -34.44
N GLY A 102 3.31 -17.82 -34.71
CA GLY A 102 4.48 -18.19 -33.94
C GLY A 102 5.59 -17.15 -34.08
N GLY A 103 6.03 -16.60 -32.98
CA GLY A 103 7.18 -15.69 -32.86
C GLY A 103 8.17 -16.18 -31.81
N ILE A 104 9.29 -15.47 -31.63
CA ILE A 104 10.28 -15.74 -30.59
C ILE A 104 9.66 -15.51 -29.17
N VAL A 105 8.69 -14.60 -29.08
CA VAL A 105 7.92 -14.31 -27.89
C VAL A 105 6.44 -14.45 -28.22
N SER A 106 5.70 -15.10 -27.37
CA SER A 106 4.24 -15.18 -27.48
C SER A 106 3.63 -13.79 -27.26
N GLU A 107 2.92 -13.28 -28.29
CA GLU A 107 2.25 -11.97 -28.17
C GLU A 107 1.22 -11.97 -27.03
N VAL A 108 0.57 -13.09 -26.78
CA VAL A 108 -0.38 -13.27 -25.67
C VAL A 108 0.32 -13.06 -24.33
N GLU A 109 1.46 -13.73 -24.11
CA GLU A 109 2.25 -13.61 -22.88
C GLU A 109 2.80 -12.19 -22.69
N LEU A 110 3.25 -11.56 -23.78
CA LEU A 110 3.72 -10.18 -23.74
C LEU A 110 2.61 -9.23 -23.30
N GLN A 111 1.44 -9.30 -23.93
CA GLN A 111 0.29 -8.46 -23.59
C GLN A 111 -0.18 -8.69 -22.17
N GLN A 112 -0.23 -9.95 -21.73
CA GLN A 112 -0.59 -10.31 -20.35
C GLN A 112 0.41 -9.71 -19.35
N THR A 113 1.71 -9.94 -19.55
CA THR A 113 2.76 -9.44 -18.63
C THR A 113 2.75 -7.92 -18.54
N GLN A 114 2.59 -7.23 -19.69
CA GLN A 114 2.52 -5.78 -19.71
C GLN A 114 1.25 -5.26 -19.01
N LYS A 115 0.13 -5.96 -19.15
CA LYS A 115 -1.11 -5.60 -18.48
C LYS A 115 -1.03 -5.77 -16.96
N ILE A 116 -0.38 -6.85 -16.51
CA ILE A 116 -0.11 -7.09 -15.09
C ILE A 116 0.75 -5.94 -14.51
N LYS A 117 1.85 -5.61 -15.19
CA LYS A 117 2.73 -4.50 -14.75
C LYS A 117 2.00 -3.16 -14.69
N ALA A 118 1.16 -2.87 -15.69
CA ALA A 118 0.34 -1.65 -15.71
C ALA A 118 -0.68 -1.64 -14.56
N ALA A 119 -1.31 -2.77 -14.25
CA ALA A 119 -2.24 -2.89 -13.15
C ALA A 119 -1.54 -2.72 -11.79
N GLN A 120 -0.37 -3.33 -11.60
CA GLN A 120 0.44 -3.14 -10.39
C GLN A 120 0.81 -1.66 -10.17
N ALA A 121 1.30 -1.00 -11.22
CA ALA A 121 1.66 0.41 -11.16
C ALA A 121 0.44 1.30 -10.86
N LEU A 122 -0.71 1.01 -11.47
CA LEU A 122 -1.97 1.74 -11.20
C LEU A 122 -2.43 1.53 -9.76
N PHE A 123 -2.33 0.30 -9.23
CA PHE A 123 -2.70 0.03 -7.84
C PHE A 123 -1.81 0.80 -6.87
N ASN A 124 -0.49 0.79 -7.07
CA ASN A 124 0.45 1.54 -6.24
C ASN A 124 0.20 3.05 -6.28
N ASP A 125 -0.07 3.59 -7.47
CA ASP A 125 -0.39 5.01 -7.62
C ASP A 125 -1.69 5.37 -6.91
N THR A 126 -2.76 4.58 -7.12
CA THR A 126 -4.05 4.80 -6.47
C THR A 126 -3.97 4.63 -4.95
N PHE A 127 -3.17 3.67 -4.47
CA PHE A 127 -2.97 3.44 -3.04
C PHE A 127 -2.36 4.65 -2.31
N ILE A 128 -1.52 5.41 -2.98
CA ILE A 128 -0.95 6.65 -2.43
C ILE A 128 -1.76 7.88 -2.82
N ASN A 129 -1.99 8.09 -4.13
CA ASN A 129 -2.48 9.33 -4.69
C ASN A 129 -3.98 9.29 -5.08
N GLY A 130 -4.67 8.18 -4.83
CA GLY A 130 -6.08 8.02 -5.19
C GLY A 130 -6.95 9.14 -4.62
N ASP A 131 -7.87 9.66 -5.43
CA ASP A 131 -8.78 10.73 -5.04
C ASP A 131 -10.13 10.55 -5.75
N THR A 132 -11.14 10.14 -5.00
CA THR A 132 -12.50 9.94 -5.51
C THR A 132 -13.15 11.23 -6.02
N ALA A 133 -12.64 12.39 -5.62
CA ALA A 133 -13.12 13.67 -6.17
C ALA A 133 -12.62 13.92 -7.61
N LYS A 134 -11.47 13.33 -7.99
CA LYS A 134 -10.92 13.42 -9.35
C LYS A 134 -11.37 12.25 -10.22
N ASP A 135 -11.39 11.05 -9.68
CA ASP A 135 -11.86 9.84 -10.34
C ASP A 135 -12.80 9.06 -9.43
N THR A 136 -14.10 9.13 -9.71
CA THR A 136 -15.14 8.44 -8.95
C THR A 136 -15.08 6.91 -9.04
N LYS A 137 -14.33 6.36 -9.99
CA LYS A 137 -14.14 4.92 -10.16
C LYS A 137 -12.99 4.38 -9.29
N ALA A 138 -12.09 5.25 -8.84
CA ALA A 138 -10.98 4.93 -7.96
C ALA A 138 -11.43 4.92 -6.48
N PHE A 139 -10.51 4.61 -5.59
CA PHE A 139 -10.64 4.74 -4.14
C PHE A 139 -9.69 5.83 -3.61
N ASP A 140 -9.98 6.32 -2.41
CA ASP A 140 -9.13 7.33 -1.78
C ASP A 140 -7.81 6.71 -1.29
N GLY A 141 -6.70 7.32 -1.68
CA GLY A 141 -5.37 6.90 -1.30
C GLY A 141 -4.92 7.47 0.04
N LEU A 142 -3.73 7.03 0.48
CA LEU A 142 -3.17 7.44 1.77
C LEU A 142 -2.93 8.95 1.85
N ASP A 143 -2.47 9.60 0.79
CA ASP A 143 -2.22 11.04 0.79
C ASP A 143 -3.50 11.82 1.15
N LYS A 144 -4.63 11.46 0.56
CA LYS A 144 -5.93 12.08 0.85
C LYS A 144 -6.47 11.70 2.22
N ALA A 145 -6.34 10.44 2.60
CA ALA A 145 -6.89 9.94 3.87
C ALA A 145 -6.14 10.48 5.09
N LEU A 146 -4.83 10.71 4.98
CA LEU A 146 -3.97 11.13 6.08
C LEU A 146 -3.78 12.64 6.18
N THR A 147 -3.91 13.37 5.07
CA THR A 147 -3.76 14.84 5.07
C THR A 147 -4.76 15.51 6.02
N GLY A 148 -4.25 16.27 6.97
CA GLY A 148 -5.04 16.94 8.01
C GLY A 148 -5.54 16.02 9.12
N SER A 149 -5.13 14.76 9.15
CA SER A 149 -5.45 13.83 10.24
C SER A 149 -4.46 13.95 11.40
N SER A 150 -4.80 13.35 12.55
CA SER A 150 -3.91 13.29 13.72
C SER A 150 -2.67 12.42 13.50
N THR A 151 -2.64 11.64 12.43
CA THR A 151 -1.53 10.76 12.05
C THR A 151 -0.60 11.39 11.01
N GLU A 152 -0.92 12.59 10.52
CA GLU A 152 -0.01 13.38 9.70
C GLU A 152 1.06 14.02 10.59
N TYR A 153 2.28 13.53 10.46
CA TYR A 153 3.43 14.12 11.14
C TYR A 153 4.05 15.18 10.25
N ASN A 154 3.75 16.43 10.53
CA ASN A 154 4.25 17.57 9.77
C ASN A 154 5.38 18.23 10.55
N THR A 155 6.60 18.11 10.05
CA THR A 155 7.75 18.77 10.66
C THR A 155 7.66 20.28 10.43
N GLU A 156 7.94 21.10 11.45
CA GLU A 156 8.13 22.53 11.28
C GLU A 156 9.38 22.80 10.42
N GLY A 157 9.24 22.64 9.11
CA GLY A 157 10.31 22.73 8.12
C GLY A 157 10.80 21.34 7.64
N SER A 158 11.16 21.26 6.37
CA SER A 158 11.73 20.05 5.78
C SER A 158 13.16 19.85 6.26
N ILE A 159 13.53 18.59 6.53
CA ILE A 159 14.93 18.25 6.83
C ILE A 159 15.68 18.09 5.50
N ASP A 160 16.68 18.91 5.30
CA ASP A 160 17.49 18.87 4.07
C ASP A 160 18.51 17.73 4.11
N LEU A 161 18.31 16.76 3.23
CA LEU A 161 19.17 15.60 2.99
C LEU A 161 19.73 15.60 1.56
N SER A 162 19.70 16.72 0.84
CA SER A 162 20.02 16.79 -0.58
C SER A 162 21.47 16.39 -0.89
N THR A 163 22.43 16.84 -0.08
CA THR A 163 23.86 16.54 -0.27
C THR A 163 24.41 15.58 0.78
N SER A 164 25.59 14.99 0.49
CA SER A 164 26.26 14.09 1.45
C SER A 164 26.70 14.80 2.72
N GLU A 165 27.06 16.08 2.64
CA GLU A 165 27.42 16.92 3.78
C GLU A 165 26.20 17.17 4.66
N LEU A 166 25.07 17.54 4.07
CA LEU A 166 23.80 17.74 4.78
C LEU A 166 23.26 16.45 5.39
N VAL A 167 23.39 15.32 4.70
CA VAL A 167 23.10 14.02 5.29
C VAL A 167 23.98 13.77 6.52
N THR A 168 25.29 14.08 6.46
CA THR A 168 26.21 13.89 7.60
C THR A 168 25.85 14.84 8.76
N LYS A 169 25.35 16.02 8.48
CA LYS A 169 24.94 17.00 9.49
C LYS A 169 23.61 16.64 10.14
N ASN A 170 22.65 16.17 9.36
CA ASN A 170 21.24 16.06 9.76
C ASN A 170 20.78 14.62 10.03
N TYR A 171 21.62 13.59 9.82
CA TYR A 171 21.17 12.19 9.93
C TYR A 171 20.64 11.82 11.30
N GLN A 172 21.25 12.30 12.39
CA GLN A 172 20.76 12.03 13.73
C GLN A 172 19.39 12.64 13.96
N TYR A 173 19.26 13.93 13.69
CA TYR A 173 17.98 14.63 13.85
C TYR A 173 16.86 13.98 13.01
N PHE A 174 17.18 13.55 11.79
CA PHE A 174 16.21 12.84 10.93
C PHE A 174 15.81 11.49 11.52
N LEU A 175 16.74 10.71 12.05
CA LEU A 175 16.46 9.41 12.65
C LEU A 175 15.71 9.55 13.98
N ASP A 176 16.07 10.50 14.83
CA ASP A 176 15.36 10.79 16.08
C ASP A 176 13.89 11.14 15.80
N MET A 177 13.65 11.96 14.79
CA MET A 177 12.30 12.32 14.36
C MET A 177 11.54 11.11 13.77
N LEU A 178 12.22 10.27 13.00
CA LEU A 178 11.62 9.05 12.47
C LEU A 178 11.26 8.08 13.59
N ASP A 179 12.10 7.94 14.61
CA ASP A 179 11.83 7.09 15.77
C ASP A 179 10.65 7.62 16.60
N GLU A 180 10.57 8.95 16.78
CA GLU A 180 9.42 9.59 17.44
C GLU A 180 8.13 9.33 16.65
N PHE A 181 8.15 9.49 15.33
CA PHE A 181 7.03 9.19 14.46
C PHE A 181 6.61 7.73 14.55
N LEU A 182 7.57 6.79 14.45
CA LEU A 182 7.28 5.36 14.55
C LEU A 182 6.76 4.96 15.94
N GLY A 183 7.27 5.60 17.00
CA GLY A 183 6.80 5.39 18.36
C GLY A 183 5.38 5.90 18.64
N GLY A 184 4.90 6.85 17.84
CA GLY A 184 3.52 7.36 17.91
C GLY A 184 2.48 6.49 17.20
N LEU A 185 2.91 5.49 16.43
CA LEU A 185 2.00 4.59 15.69
C LEU A 185 1.50 3.44 16.58
N ASP A 186 0.26 3.05 16.37
CA ASP A 186 -0.34 1.91 17.06
C ASP A 186 0.08 0.60 16.37
N GLY A 187 0.96 -0.13 17.04
CA GLY A 187 1.51 -1.40 16.59
C GLY A 187 2.71 -1.26 15.63
N THR A 188 3.25 -2.40 15.20
CA THR A 188 4.42 -2.44 14.33
C THR A 188 4.01 -2.23 12.86
N PRO A 189 4.53 -1.23 12.17
CA PRO A 189 4.27 -1.02 10.75
C PRO A 189 4.77 -2.18 9.89
N THR A 190 4.09 -2.42 8.78
CA THR A 190 4.48 -3.44 7.81
C THR A 190 5.56 -2.94 6.86
N PHE A 191 5.57 -1.63 6.55
CA PHE A 191 6.51 -1.06 5.61
C PHE A 191 6.72 0.45 5.83
N ILE A 192 7.83 0.93 5.29
CA ILE A 192 8.14 2.35 5.10
C ILE A 192 8.25 2.59 3.60
N ALA A 193 7.28 3.31 3.02
CA ALA A 193 7.26 3.63 1.59
C ALA A 193 7.65 5.09 1.33
N GLY A 194 8.36 5.32 0.26
CA GLY A 194 8.76 6.65 -0.15
C GLY A 194 9.30 6.68 -1.57
N ASN A 195 9.74 7.85 -1.95
CA ASN A 195 10.45 8.06 -3.19
C ASN A 195 11.81 7.35 -3.17
N ASN A 196 12.26 6.81 -4.29
CA ASN A 196 13.55 6.11 -4.39
C ASN A 196 14.73 6.97 -3.90
N LYS A 197 14.72 8.28 -4.19
CA LYS A 197 15.74 9.20 -3.70
C LYS A 197 15.72 9.33 -2.18
N LEU A 198 14.53 9.46 -1.58
CA LEU A 198 14.36 9.50 -0.12
C LEU A 198 14.83 8.21 0.53
N ILE A 199 14.43 7.05 0.00
CA ILE A 199 14.87 5.74 0.50
C ILE A 199 16.40 5.63 0.45
N SER A 200 17.03 6.09 -0.62
CA SER A 200 18.49 6.10 -0.73
C SER A 200 19.15 7.01 0.33
N LYS A 201 18.53 8.13 0.68
CA LYS A 201 19.00 9.01 1.76
C LYS A 201 18.78 8.39 3.14
N LEU A 202 17.65 7.76 3.33
CA LEU A 202 17.32 7.04 4.57
C LEU A 202 18.33 5.88 4.83
N ARG A 203 18.67 5.11 3.80
CA ARG A 203 19.75 4.12 3.85
C ARG A 203 21.10 4.75 4.24
N ALA A 204 21.40 5.92 3.68
CA ALA A 204 22.63 6.64 3.99
C ALA A 204 22.65 7.13 5.44
N CYS A 205 21.53 7.58 6.00
CA CYS A 205 21.39 7.93 7.42
C CYS A 205 21.55 6.69 8.32
N ALA A 206 20.84 5.61 8.04
CA ALA A 206 20.91 4.38 8.79
C ALA A 206 22.33 3.78 8.82
N ARG A 207 23.04 3.80 7.68
CA ARG A 207 24.45 3.36 7.62
C ARG A 207 25.37 4.21 8.47
N ARG A 208 25.19 5.54 8.53
CA ARG A 208 25.99 6.44 9.36
C ARG A 208 25.73 6.22 10.86
N ALA A 209 24.51 5.89 11.21
CA ALA A 209 24.11 5.56 12.58
C ALA A 209 24.46 4.13 12.97
N SER A 210 25.01 3.30 12.07
CA SER A 210 25.24 1.86 12.26
C SER A 210 23.96 1.06 12.58
N MET A 211 22.81 1.58 12.19
CA MET A 211 21.49 0.97 12.37
C MET A 211 20.96 0.32 11.08
N TYR A 212 21.76 0.26 10.05
CA TYR A 212 21.41 -0.38 8.80
C TYR A 212 21.36 -1.88 8.94
N GLN A 213 20.19 -2.46 8.71
CA GLN A 213 19.95 -3.89 8.81
C GLN A 213 19.51 -4.44 7.45
N ILE A 214 19.99 -5.63 7.14
CA ILE A 214 19.53 -6.40 5.99
C ILE A 214 18.83 -7.63 6.57
N THR A 215 17.54 -7.71 6.37
CA THR A 215 16.71 -8.85 6.73
C THR A 215 16.41 -9.69 5.49
N LYS A 216 15.96 -10.91 5.67
CA LYS A 216 15.42 -11.72 4.58
C LYS A 216 13.91 -11.73 4.69
N ASP A 217 13.25 -11.52 3.58
CA ASP A 217 11.81 -11.70 3.49
C ASP A 217 11.43 -13.20 3.58
N ASN A 218 10.16 -13.50 3.56
CA ASN A 218 9.64 -14.87 3.59
C ASN A 218 10.09 -15.72 2.38
N TRP A 219 10.57 -15.08 1.34
CA TRP A 219 11.05 -15.68 0.08
C TRP A 219 12.58 -15.81 0.01
N GLY A 220 13.29 -15.36 1.07
CA GLY A 220 14.73 -15.39 1.14
C GLY A 220 15.46 -14.24 0.44
N ASN A 221 14.74 -13.27 -0.12
CA ASN A 221 15.34 -12.08 -0.71
C ASN A 221 15.88 -11.17 0.40
N GLN A 222 16.96 -10.47 0.09
CA GLN A 222 17.50 -9.48 1.01
C GLN A 222 16.67 -8.21 0.96
N VAL A 223 16.07 -7.85 2.09
CA VAL A 223 15.29 -6.62 2.26
C VAL A 223 16.01 -5.72 3.25
N GLU A 224 16.20 -4.50 2.84
CA GLU A 224 16.78 -3.46 3.68
C GLU A 224 15.71 -2.92 4.63
N SER A 225 16.05 -2.79 5.89
CA SER A 225 15.09 -2.41 6.94
C SER A 225 15.69 -1.41 7.92
N TYR A 226 14.82 -0.67 8.57
CA TYR A 226 15.10 0.17 9.73
C TYR A 226 14.22 -0.27 10.89
N GLY A 227 14.82 -0.59 12.02
CA GLY A 227 14.07 -1.11 13.17
C GLY A 227 13.26 -2.40 12.87
N GLY A 228 13.66 -3.18 11.86
CA GLY A 228 12.93 -4.36 11.41
C GLY A 228 11.82 -4.07 10.39
N ILE A 229 11.55 -2.80 10.06
CA ILE A 229 10.54 -2.39 9.10
C ILE A 229 11.18 -2.23 7.72
N PRO A 230 10.71 -2.93 6.69
CA PRO A 230 11.29 -2.88 5.35
C PRO A 230 11.05 -1.55 4.64
N PHE A 231 12.04 -1.14 3.85
CA PHE A 231 11.91 -0.01 2.93
C PHE A 231 11.31 -0.48 1.61
N VAL A 232 10.26 0.20 1.18
CA VAL A 232 9.53 -0.12 -0.04
C VAL A 232 9.56 1.04 -1.01
N ASP A 233 10.07 0.80 -2.21
CA ASP A 233 9.97 1.70 -3.36
C ASP A 233 8.76 1.31 -4.20
N LEU A 234 7.77 2.19 -4.29
CA LEU A 234 6.55 1.98 -5.06
C LEU A 234 6.74 2.21 -6.56
N LYS A 235 7.94 2.58 -6.97
CA LYS A 235 8.36 2.80 -8.37
C LYS A 235 7.56 3.88 -9.09
N THR A 236 7.24 3.64 -10.37
CA THR A 236 6.69 4.65 -11.26
C THR A 236 5.21 4.44 -11.52
N LYS A 237 4.52 5.52 -11.88
CA LYS A 237 3.12 5.53 -12.28
C LYS A 237 2.91 4.76 -13.59
N PRO A 238 1.71 4.26 -13.85
CA PRO A 238 1.42 3.50 -15.06
C PRO A 238 1.64 4.36 -16.31
N GLY A 239 2.38 3.81 -17.27
CA GLY A 239 2.62 4.46 -18.57
C GLY A 239 3.52 5.69 -18.56
N THR A 240 4.12 6.04 -17.42
CA THR A 240 5.06 7.17 -17.28
C THR A 240 6.31 6.76 -16.51
N ASN A 241 7.31 7.64 -16.48
CA ASN A 241 8.49 7.50 -15.64
C ASN A 241 8.40 8.33 -14.35
N ASP A 242 7.25 8.94 -14.09
CA ASP A 242 7.03 9.72 -12.87
C ASP A 242 6.89 8.78 -11.68
N GLU A 243 7.54 9.10 -10.57
CA GLU A 243 7.46 8.27 -9.36
C GLU A 243 6.08 8.38 -8.71
N VAL A 244 5.60 7.28 -8.11
CA VAL A 244 4.32 7.21 -7.38
C VAL A 244 4.33 8.22 -6.23
N VAL A 245 5.42 8.28 -5.45
CA VAL A 245 5.61 9.31 -4.43
C VAL A 245 6.41 10.45 -5.04
N PRO A 246 5.76 11.56 -5.42
CA PRO A 246 6.44 12.63 -6.13
C PRO A 246 7.36 13.44 -5.20
N ILE A 247 8.37 14.05 -5.79
CA ILE A 247 9.07 15.16 -5.16
C ILE A 247 8.25 16.42 -5.44
N LYS A 248 7.75 17.05 -4.39
CA LYS A 248 6.82 18.19 -4.48
C LYS A 248 7.60 19.49 -4.70
N GLY A 249 7.11 20.28 -5.66
CA GLY A 249 7.47 21.68 -5.86
C GLY A 249 8.94 21.98 -6.14
N ASP A 250 9.25 23.27 -6.14
CA ASP A 250 10.61 23.80 -6.32
C ASP A 250 11.50 23.52 -5.08
N ASP A 251 10.90 23.21 -3.94
CA ASP A 251 11.60 22.95 -2.67
C ASP A 251 12.20 21.55 -2.59
N GLY A 252 11.90 20.68 -3.54
CA GLY A 252 12.43 19.32 -3.59
C GLY A 252 12.01 18.43 -2.43
N THR A 253 10.87 18.72 -1.78
CA THR A 253 10.35 17.96 -0.65
C THR A 253 9.60 16.73 -1.12
N THR A 254 9.61 15.66 -0.31
CA THR A 254 8.86 14.44 -0.57
C THR A 254 8.29 13.87 0.74
N SER A 255 7.25 13.09 0.63
CA SER A 255 6.58 12.47 1.78
C SER A 255 7.09 11.04 2.00
N LEU A 256 7.00 10.58 3.25
CA LEU A 256 7.24 9.20 3.64
C LEU A 256 5.94 8.66 4.21
N TYR A 257 5.56 7.45 3.77
CA TYR A 257 4.36 6.78 4.22
C TYR A 257 4.72 5.54 5.01
N VAL A 258 4.07 5.38 6.14
CA VAL A 258 4.23 4.21 7.01
C VAL A 258 2.84 3.68 7.31
N ALA A 259 2.65 2.38 7.09
CA ALA A 259 1.36 1.76 7.34
C ALA A 259 1.49 0.33 7.85
N ARG A 260 0.47 -0.11 8.59
CA ARG A 260 0.29 -1.49 9.03
C ARG A 260 -0.82 -2.13 8.23
N LEU A 261 -0.47 -3.10 7.37
CA LEU A 261 -1.42 -3.86 6.57
C LEU A 261 -1.91 -5.07 7.37
N ALA A 262 -3.06 -4.92 8.00
CA ALA A 262 -3.71 -5.96 8.79
C ALA A 262 -5.22 -5.75 8.80
N MET A 263 -6.01 -6.78 9.15
CA MET A 263 -7.47 -6.68 9.22
C MET A 263 -7.97 -5.65 10.25
N ASP A 264 -7.14 -5.33 11.24
CA ASP A 264 -7.38 -4.34 12.28
C ASP A 264 -6.48 -3.09 12.13
N GLY A 265 -5.76 -2.97 11.04
CA GLY A 265 -4.82 -1.89 10.74
C GLY A 265 -5.43 -0.87 9.79
N LEU A 266 -4.95 -0.85 8.60
CA LEU A 266 -5.35 0.10 7.56
C LEU A 266 -6.59 -0.41 6.86
#